data_c17838681a768f324bea4bec6ce55dfd
#
_entry.id   c17838681a768f324bea4bec6ce55dfd
#
_cell.length_a   1.000
_cell.length_b   1.000
_cell.length_c   1.000
_cell.angle_alpha   90.00
_cell.angle_beta   90.00
_cell.angle_gamma   90.00
#
_symmetry.space_group_name_H-M   'P 1'
#
loop_
_entity.id
_entity.type
_entity.pdbx_description
1 polymer ?
#
loop_
_entity_poly.entity_id
_entity_poly.type
_entity_poly.pdbx_seq_one_letter_code
_entity_poly.pdbx_strand_id
1 'polypeptide(L)'
;TEEAAKYKSDFAEGPYSMMQVDGKTYGLPQDTGPLVYFYNQKAFDELGIKVPKTKDELISAAKTAAASGKYIMDYEADEAGNIFAGLSNASDPWYTVKNNAWVVNTNGSGSKAFAETFQELIDNKATLTNPRWVPSFDASLQDGTLIGNIGAAWEAPLFKDSAGDTGKGDWRVTQIGDWFGNGTSTGPDGGSGVAVLKGCEHKAEAMEFLDWFNTQVEDLTSQGLIVAANTETAKTPESWSEFYGGQDVMKEFATANDNMVAFNYMPGYSAVASAMKEAADKATDGSGKVADVFPVAQQTSIDTLKNYGLPIAK
;
A
#
# COMPACT_ATOMS: atom_id res chain seq x y z
N THR A 1 5.18 -24.70 -9.38
CA THR A 1 4.27 -25.31 -10.33
C THR A 1 3.49 -26.45 -9.68
N GLU A 2 3.70 -27.75 -10.06
CA GLU A 2 2.96 -28.86 -9.42
C GLU A 2 3.26 -28.97 -7.91
N GLU A 3 4.51 -28.76 -7.50
CA GLU A 3 4.89 -28.76 -6.09
C GLU A 3 4.19 -27.64 -5.31
N ALA A 4 4.22 -26.40 -5.81
CA ALA A 4 3.57 -25.27 -5.15
C ALA A 4 2.03 -25.44 -5.07
N ALA A 5 1.42 -26.10 -6.04
CA ALA A 5 -0.04 -26.30 -6.07
C ALA A 5 -0.54 -27.25 -4.97
N LYS A 6 0.32 -28.06 -4.38
CA LYS A 6 -0.02 -28.99 -3.27
C LYS A 6 -0.44 -28.24 -2.01
N TYR A 7 0.06 -27.04 -1.81
CA TYR A 7 -0.10 -26.23 -0.59
C TYR A 7 -1.20 -25.17 -0.68
N LYS A 8 -2.03 -25.22 -1.74
CA LYS A 8 -3.09 -24.22 -1.97
C LYS A 8 -4.03 -24.05 -0.78
N SER A 9 -4.35 -25.15 -0.09
CA SER A 9 -5.28 -25.14 1.07
C SER A 9 -4.75 -24.37 2.27
N ASP A 10 -3.45 -24.12 2.33
CA ASP A 10 -2.79 -23.53 3.49
C ASP A 10 -2.78 -22.01 3.43
N PHE A 11 -3.21 -21.43 2.29
CA PHE A 11 -3.21 -19.99 2.03
C PHE A 11 -4.58 -19.45 1.63
N ALA A 12 -4.82 -18.18 1.95
CA ALA A 12 -6.01 -17.45 1.52
C ALA A 12 -6.05 -17.31 -0.01
N GLU A 13 -7.26 -17.37 -0.60
CA GLU A 13 -7.44 -17.42 -2.05
C GLU A 13 -6.87 -16.19 -2.76
N GLY A 14 -7.07 -14.99 -2.20
CA GLY A 14 -6.59 -13.73 -2.78
C GLY A 14 -5.08 -13.73 -2.98
N PRO A 15 -4.26 -13.79 -1.91
CA PRO A 15 -2.80 -13.84 -2.01
C PRO A 15 -2.31 -15.02 -2.85
N TYR A 16 -2.92 -16.19 -2.71
CA TYR A 16 -2.52 -17.36 -3.49
C TYR A 16 -2.74 -17.18 -5.00
N SER A 17 -3.82 -16.52 -5.38
CA SER A 17 -4.10 -16.23 -6.80
C SER A 17 -3.05 -15.32 -7.45
N MET A 18 -2.41 -14.44 -6.67
CA MET A 18 -1.32 -13.58 -7.15
C MET A 18 -0.05 -14.37 -7.47
N MET A 19 0.10 -15.58 -6.93
CA MET A 19 1.20 -16.50 -7.26
C MET A 19 0.93 -17.35 -8.51
N GLN A 20 -0.17 -17.09 -9.22
CA GLN A 20 -0.59 -17.85 -10.38
C GLN A 20 -0.47 -17.05 -11.67
N VAL A 21 0.00 -17.73 -12.73
CA VAL A 21 0.01 -17.23 -14.11
C VAL A 21 -0.57 -18.33 -14.98
N ASP A 22 -1.61 -18.02 -15.74
CA ASP A 22 -2.23 -18.98 -16.68
C ASP A 22 -2.71 -20.28 -15.97
N GLY A 23 -3.24 -20.15 -14.76
CA GLY A 23 -3.70 -21.25 -13.92
C GLY A 23 -2.60 -22.14 -13.34
N LYS A 24 -1.34 -21.75 -13.49
CA LYS A 24 -0.18 -22.46 -12.92
C LYS A 24 0.39 -21.68 -11.75
N THR A 25 0.62 -22.35 -10.64
CA THR A 25 1.21 -21.77 -9.44
C THR A 25 2.74 -21.76 -9.54
N TYR A 26 3.37 -20.61 -9.28
CA TYR A 26 4.81 -20.42 -9.39
C TYR A 26 5.52 -20.20 -8.06
N GLY A 27 4.79 -19.95 -6.99
CA GLY A 27 5.32 -19.73 -5.66
C GLY A 27 4.23 -19.87 -4.59
N LEU A 28 4.57 -19.60 -3.35
CA LEU A 28 3.65 -19.51 -2.23
C LEU A 28 3.61 -18.05 -1.73
N PRO A 29 2.45 -17.50 -1.38
CA PRO A 29 2.38 -16.17 -0.81
C PRO A 29 2.90 -16.18 0.63
N GLN A 30 3.48 -15.09 1.08
CA GLN A 30 3.93 -14.90 2.46
C GLN A 30 3.01 -13.96 3.21
N ASP A 31 2.79 -12.77 2.68
CA ASP A 31 2.00 -11.73 3.30
C ASP A 31 1.20 -10.91 2.29
N THR A 32 0.41 -9.99 2.82
CA THR A 32 -0.33 -8.98 2.06
C THR A 32 -0.04 -7.60 2.64
N GLY A 33 -0.23 -6.56 1.84
CA GLY A 33 0.03 -5.19 2.24
C GLY A 33 -1.17 -4.26 1.98
N PRO A 34 -2.33 -4.49 2.62
CA PRO A 34 -3.44 -3.55 2.45
C PRO A 34 -3.07 -2.17 3.01
N LEU A 35 -3.40 -1.12 2.26
CA LEU A 35 -3.22 0.25 2.70
C LEU A 35 -4.29 0.63 3.73
N VAL A 36 -3.85 1.28 4.80
CA VAL A 36 -4.65 1.77 5.93
C VAL A 36 -4.27 3.21 6.26
N TYR A 37 -4.94 3.81 7.21
CA TYR A 37 -4.62 5.13 7.72
C TYR A 37 -4.18 5.06 9.18
N PHE A 38 -2.95 5.49 9.44
CA PHE A 38 -2.38 5.68 10.76
C PHE A 38 -2.64 7.12 11.23
N TYR A 39 -3.07 7.33 12.48
CA TYR A 39 -3.30 8.68 13.00
C TYR A 39 -3.10 8.77 14.51
N ASN A 40 -2.67 9.94 14.95
CA ASN A 40 -2.54 10.25 16.36
C ASN A 40 -3.88 10.81 16.89
N GLN A 41 -4.64 9.97 17.61
CA GLN A 41 -5.97 10.30 18.11
C GLN A 41 -5.97 11.55 19.01
N LYS A 42 -4.98 11.64 19.91
CA LYS A 42 -4.89 12.78 20.84
C LYS A 42 -4.65 14.09 20.09
N ALA A 43 -3.75 14.11 19.12
CA ALA A 43 -3.50 15.28 18.29
C ALA A 43 -4.74 15.70 17.48
N PHE A 44 -5.49 14.72 16.95
CA PHE A 44 -6.76 14.97 16.27
C PHE A 44 -7.78 15.60 17.22
N ASP A 45 -7.93 15.06 18.44
CA ASP A 45 -8.85 15.58 19.46
C ASP A 45 -8.46 17.01 19.89
N GLU A 46 -7.17 17.29 20.10
CA GLU A 46 -6.65 18.62 20.45
C GLU A 46 -6.94 19.67 19.36
N LEU A 47 -6.92 19.27 18.09
CA LEU A 47 -7.25 20.12 16.95
C LEU A 47 -8.75 20.19 16.67
N GLY A 48 -9.57 19.40 17.36
CA GLY A 48 -11.00 19.29 17.11
C GLY A 48 -11.37 18.72 15.75
N ILE A 49 -10.47 17.95 15.13
CA ILE A 49 -10.70 17.26 13.86
C ILE A 49 -11.04 15.78 14.09
N LYS A 50 -11.83 15.23 13.18
CA LYS A 50 -12.16 13.81 13.15
C LYS A 50 -11.42 13.15 12.01
N VAL A 51 -11.24 11.84 12.08
CA VAL A 51 -10.76 11.05 10.94
C VAL A 51 -11.71 11.27 9.76
N PRO A 52 -11.19 11.80 8.63
CA PRO A 52 -12.02 12.14 7.48
C PRO A 52 -12.58 10.87 6.81
N LYS A 53 -13.80 10.94 6.33
CA LYS A 53 -14.45 9.84 5.61
C LYS A 53 -14.60 10.12 4.11
N THR A 54 -14.55 11.37 3.73
CA THR A 54 -14.70 11.83 2.34
C THR A 54 -13.55 12.73 1.95
N LYS A 55 -13.37 12.98 0.64
CA LYS A 55 -12.39 13.94 0.11
C LYS A 55 -12.53 15.32 0.75
N ASP A 56 -13.75 15.86 0.80
CA ASP A 56 -13.99 17.22 1.33
C ASP A 56 -13.64 17.30 2.83
N GLU A 57 -13.97 16.25 3.60
CA GLU A 57 -13.58 16.15 5.00
C GLU A 57 -12.05 16.07 5.15
N LEU A 58 -11.36 15.31 4.28
CA LEU A 58 -9.90 15.21 4.28
C LEU A 58 -9.26 16.57 4.03
N ILE A 59 -9.68 17.28 2.98
CA ILE A 59 -9.14 18.59 2.64
C ILE A 59 -9.40 19.61 3.78
N SER A 60 -10.59 19.59 4.37
CA SER A 60 -10.95 20.47 5.49
C SER A 60 -10.10 20.18 6.73
N ALA A 61 -9.96 18.91 7.11
CA ALA A 61 -9.17 18.49 8.26
C ALA A 61 -7.66 18.79 8.06
N ALA A 62 -7.14 18.55 6.86
CA ALA A 62 -5.75 18.82 6.50
C ALA A 62 -5.43 20.33 6.60
N LYS A 63 -6.31 21.20 6.08
CA LYS A 63 -6.16 22.67 6.22
C LYS A 63 -6.20 23.11 7.69
N THR A 64 -7.08 22.51 8.50
CA THR A 64 -7.18 22.82 9.93
C THR A 64 -5.88 22.43 10.64
N ALA A 65 -5.36 21.23 10.38
CA ALA A 65 -4.11 20.77 10.96
C ALA A 65 -2.92 21.65 10.53
N ALA A 66 -2.81 21.95 9.22
CA ALA A 66 -1.74 22.76 8.66
C ALA A 66 -1.70 24.18 9.24
N ALA A 67 -2.87 24.78 9.55
CA ALA A 67 -2.94 26.07 10.22
C ALA A 67 -2.29 26.06 11.63
N SER A 68 -2.14 24.88 12.23
CA SER A 68 -1.48 24.66 13.52
C SER A 68 -0.07 24.08 13.39
N GLY A 69 0.48 24.02 12.16
CA GLY A 69 1.79 23.44 11.87
C GLY A 69 1.84 21.92 12.00
N LYS A 70 0.67 21.26 11.88
CA LYS A 70 0.54 19.80 11.91
C LYS A 70 0.05 19.30 10.56
N TYR A 71 0.37 18.05 10.23
CA TYR A 71 -0.02 17.44 8.97
C TYR A 71 -0.64 16.06 9.22
N ILE A 72 -1.73 15.81 8.53
CA ILE A 72 -2.46 14.54 8.59
C ILE A 72 -2.20 13.65 7.37
N MET A 73 -1.27 14.05 6.52
CA MET A 73 -0.91 13.34 5.30
C MET A 73 0.51 13.71 4.87
N ASP A 74 1.22 12.75 4.30
CA ASP A 74 2.46 12.98 3.54
C ASP A 74 2.28 12.54 2.09
N TYR A 75 2.78 13.31 1.14
CA TYR A 75 2.85 12.97 -0.28
C TYR A 75 4.19 12.30 -0.54
N GLU A 76 4.21 11.00 -0.44
CA GLU A 76 5.40 10.15 -0.56
C GLU A 76 5.71 9.86 -2.03
N ALA A 77 6.36 10.79 -2.72
CA ALA A 77 6.65 10.69 -4.15
C ALA A 77 7.49 9.45 -4.52
N ASP A 78 8.34 8.98 -3.60
CA ASP A 78 9.15 7.77 -3.75
C ASP A 78 8.31 6.50 -3.81
N GLU A 79 7.09 6.52 -3.26
CA GLU A 79 6.15 5.39 -3.25
C GLU A 79 5.06 5.50 -4.34
N ALA A 80 5.27 6.36 -5.34
CA ALA A 80 4.28 6.55 -6.40
C ALA A 80 3.91 5.24 -7.12
N GLY A 81 4.87 4.34 -7.32
CA GLY A 81 4.66 3.03 -7.94
C GLY A 81 3.91 2.02 -7.08
N ASN A 82 3.74 2.28 -5.80
CA ASN A 82 3.07 1.42 -4.84
C ASN A 82 1.80 2.09 -4.31
N ILE A 83 1.94 3.10 -3.43
CA ILE A 83 0.80 3.75 -2.77
C ILE A 83 -0.12 4.44 -3.78
N PHE A 84 0.42 5.28 -4.68
CA PHE A 84 -0.44 6.02 -5.64
C PHE A 84 -1.09 5.05 -6.63
N ALA A 85 -0.32 4.07 -7.10
CA ALA A 85 -0.84 3.04 -7.99
C ALA A 85 -1.91 2.18 -7.32
N GLY A 86 -1.67 1.71 -6.09
CA GLY A 86 -2.59 0.89 -5.32
C GLY A 86 -3.92 1.60 -5.07
N LEU A 87 -3.88 2.84 -4.57
CA LEU A 87 -5.08 3.62 -4.28
C LEU A 87 -5.87 4.02 -5.54
N SER A 88 -5.16 4.39 -6.60
CA SER A 88 -5.81 4.71 -7.89
C SER A 88 -6.46 3.47 -8.51
N ASN A 89 -5.80 2.32 -8.43
CA ASN A 89 -6.32 1.04 -8.92
C ASN A 89 -7.55 0.56 -8.12
N ALA A 90 -7.64 0.92 -6.85
CA ALA A 90 -8.74 0.49 -5.97
C ALA A 90 -10.12 0.95 -6.46
N SER A 91 -10.19 2.10 -7.13
CA SER A 91 -11.43 2.64 -7.70
C SER A 91 -11.60 2.37 -9.20
N ASP A 92 -10.49 2.18 -9.93
CA ASP A 92 -10.51 2.01 -11.39
C ASP A 92 -9.28 1.17 -11.82
N PRO A 93 -9.45 -0.15 -12.04
CA PRO A 93 -8.34 -1.07 -12.26
C PRO A 93 -7.41 -0.66 -13.41
N TRP A 94 -6.10 -0.66 -13.13
CA TRP A 94 -5.07 -0.21 -14.07
C TRP A 94 -4.75 -1.22 -15.15
N TYR A 95 -4.66 -2.48 -14.77
CA TYR A 95 -4.23 -3.56 -15.67
C TYR A 95 -5.23 -4.70 -15.65
N THR A 96 -5.76 -5.00 -16.81
CA THR A 96 -6.61 -6.18 -17.01
C THR A 96 -6.21 -6.90 -18.30
N VAL A 97 -6.63 -8.15 -18.45
CA VAL A 97 -6.41 -8.90 -19.69
C VAL A 97 -7.77 -9.18 -20.35
N LYS A 98 -7.92 -8.79 -21.59
CA LYS A 98 -9.13 -9.04 -22.39
C LYS A 98 -8.74 -9.60 -23.75
N ASN A 99 -9.30 -10.74 -24.11
CA ASN A 99 -9.00 -11.44 -25.39
C ASN A 99 -7.48 -11.66 -25.59
N ASN A 100 -6.79 -12.12 -24.57
CA ASN A 100 -5.32 -12.30 -24.55
C ASN A 100 -4.51 -11.04 -24.84
N ALA A 101 -5.06 -9.86 -24.61
CA ALA A 101 -4.36 -8.59 -24.76
C ALA A 101 -4.46 -7.78 -23.46
N TRP A 102 -3.40 -7.07 -23.10
CA TRP A 102 -3.36 -6.18 -21.97
C TRP A 102 -4.21 -4.93 -22.22
N VAL A 103 -5.07 -4.61 -21.28
CA VAL A 103 -5.73 -3.31 -21.19
C VAL A 103 -4.95 -2.48 -20.18
N VAL A 104 -4.52 -1.29 -20.57
CA VAL A 104 -3.74 -0.35 -19.74
C VAL A 104 -4.61 0.87 -19.48
N ASN A 105 -4.94 1.14 -18.22
CA ASN A 105 -5.82 2.23 -17.79
C ASN A 105 -5.23 3.02 -16.61
N THR A 106 -3.92 3.29 -16.66
CA THR A 106 -3.26 3.99 -15.54
C THR A 106 -3.60 5.48 -15.46
N ASN A 107 -4.28 6.03 -16.46
CA ASN A 107 -4.74 7.42 -16.49
C ASN A 107 -6.28 7.52 -16.46
N GLY A 108 -6.94 6.55 -15.81
CA GLY A 108 -8.37 6.45 -15.67
C GLY A 108 -8.97 7.39 -14.61
N SER A 109 -10.23 7.12 -14.23
CA SER A 109 -10.96 7.95 -13.26
C SER A 109 -10.37 7.92 -11.86
N GLY A 110 -9.92 6.75 -11.37
CA GLY A 110 -9.28 6.61 -10.06
C GLY A 110 -8.00 7.41 -9.94
N SER A 111 -7.17 7.38 -10.98
CA SER A 111 -5.93 8.16 -11.03
C SER A 111 -6.18 9.67 -11.06
N LYS A 112 -7.23 10.10 -11.73
CA LYS A 112 -7.64 11.51 -11.74
C LYS A 112 -8.13 11.98 -10.37
N ALA A 113 -8.97 11.18 -9.72
CA ALA A 113 -9.46 11.50 -8.37
C ALA A 113 -8.32 11.57 -7.35
N PHE A 114 -7.36 10.64 -7.43
CA PHE A 114 -6.13 10.67 -6.61
C PHE A 114 -5.35 11.97 -6.87
N ALA A 115 -5.07 12.27 -8.16
CA ALA A 115 -4.29 13.44 -8.53
C ALA A 115 -4.95 14.75 -8.09
N GLU A 116 -6.25 14.89 -8.26
CA GLU A 116 -7.01 16.06 -7.82
C GLU A 116 -6.95 16.25 -6.30
N THR A 117 -7.06 15.16 -5.52
CA THR A 117 -7.02 15.22 -4.07
C THR A 117 -5.65 15.66 -3.57
N PHE A 118 -4.57 15.01 -4.01
CA PHE A 118 -3.23 15.37 -3.56
C PHE A 118 -2.76 16.72 -4.12
N GLN A 119 -3.13 17.08 -5.36
CA GLN A 119 -2.82 18.41 -5.88
C GLN A 119 -3.47 19.51 -5.02
N GLU A 120 -4.72 19.30 -4.59
CA GLU A 120 -5.40 20.25 -3.71
C GLU A 120 -4.72 20.35 -2.33
N LEU A 121 -4.24 19.24 -1.76
CA LEU A 121 -3.47 19.23 -0.52
C LEU A 121 -2.14 20.01 -0.68
N ILE A 122 -1.40 19.77 -1.76
CA ILE A 122 -0.13 20.46 -2.07
C ILE A 122 -0.35 21.96 -2.27
N ASP A 123 -1.32 22.34 -3.11
CA ASP A 123 -1.62 23.75 -3.44
C ASP A 123 -2.02 24.55 -2.18
N ASN A 124 -2.66 23.89 -1.21
CA ASN A 124 -3.03 24.48 0.09
C ASN A 124 -1.93 24.34 1.15
N LYS A 125 -0.78 23.74 0.83
CA LYS A 125 0.30 23.43 1.79
C LYS A 125 -0.21 22.64 3.00
N ALA A 126 -1.12 21.71 2.76
CA ALA A 126 -1.82 20.91 3.76
C ALA A 126 -1.34 19.45 3.81
N THR A 127 -0.21 19.16 3.20
CA THR A 127 0.48 17.86 3.25
C THR A 127 1.99 18.11 3.36
N LEU A 128 2.70 17.17 3.98
CA LEU A 128 4.14 17.07 3.83
C LEU A 128 4.50 16.47 2.46
N THR A 129 5.77 16.51 2.11
CA THR A 129 6.32 15.95 0.85
C THR A 129 7.66 15.27 1.12
N ASN A 130 7.75 14.54 2.24
CA ASN A 130 8.96 13.79 2.58
C ASN A 130 8.96 12.43 1.87
N PRO A 131 10.12 11.95 1.43
CA PRO A 131 10.28 10.53 1.14
C PRO A 131 10.07 9.69 2.41
N ARG A 132 9.48 8.51 2.27
CA ARG A 132 9.23 7.58 3.38
C ARG A 132 10.56 7.01 3.94
N TRP A 133 10.60 6.78 5.24
CA TRP A 133 11.71 6.13 5.96
C TRP A 133 13.08 6.85 5.83
N VAL A 134 13.05 8.15 5.64
CA VAL A 134 14.26 8.99 5.72
C VAL A 134 14.26 9.81 7.03
N PRO A 135 15.41 10.36 7.45
CA PRO A 135 15.48 11.11 8.71
C PRO A 135 14.48 12.26 8.86
N SER A 136 14.05 12.90 7.77
CA SER A 136 13.03 13.96 7.81
C SER A 136 11.62 13.42 8.08
N PHE A 137 11.30 12.23 7.58
CA PHE A 137 10.06 11.53 7.89
C PHE A 137 10.03 11.14 9.37
N ASP A 138 11.08 10.47 9.87
CA ASP A 138 11.18 10.08 11.28
C ASP A 138 11.09 11.30 12.20
N ALA A 139 11.81 12.39 11.88
CA ALA A 139 11.78 13.62 12.64
C ALA A 139 10.36 14.21 12.72
N SER A 140 9.59 14.18 11.61
CA SER A 140 8.22 14.70 11.58
C SER A 140 7.24 13.89 12.45
N LEU A 141 7.48 12.59 12.61
CA LEU A 141 6.74 11.76 13.57
C LEU A 141 7.16 12.05 15.00
N GLN A 142 8.49 12.16 15.27
CA GLN A 142 9.05 12.35 16.59
C GLN A 142 8.75 13.72 17.19
N ASP A 143 8.69 14.77 16.40
CA ASP A 143 8.32 16.11 16.86
C ASP A 143 6.80 16.37 16.84
N GLY A 144 6.03 15.40 16.36
CA GLY A 144 4.59 15.45 16.25
C GLY A 144 4.10 16.44 15.18
N THR A 145 4.90 16.73 14.17
CA THR A 145 4.49 17.50 12.99
C THR A 145 3.60 16.66 12.08
N LEU A 146 3.99 15.40 11.81
CA LEU A 146 3.16 14.42 11.09
C LEU A 146 2.31 13.64 12.10
N ILE A 147 1.00 13.84 12.07
CA ILE A 147 0.05 13.23 13.01
C ILE A 147 -0.94 12.27 12.33
N GLY A 148 -0.75 12.00 11.05
CA GLY A 148 -1.51 11.01 10.29
C GLY A 148 -0.87 10.75 8.95
N ASN A 149 -0.93 9.49 8.49
CA ASN A 149 -0.40 9.08 7.18
C ASN A 149 -1.07 7.83 6.66
N ILE A 150 -1.09 7.65 5.33
CA ILE A 150 -1.40 6.38 4.69
C ILE A 150 -0.16 5.51 4.74
N GLY A 151 -0.34 4.23 5.00
CA GLY A 151 0.72 3.25 4.94
C GLY A 151 0.16 1.84 4.83
N ALA A 152 1.00 0.88 4.49
CA ALA A 152 0.60 -0.51 4.45
C ALA A 152 0.54 -1.13 5.86
N ALA A 153 -0.25 -2.16 6.01
CA ALA A 153 -0.42 -2.84 7.31
C ALA A 153 0.91 -3.36 7.89
N TRP A 154 1.84 -3.82 7.04
CA TRP A 154 3.17 -4.29 7.46
C TRP A 154 4.07 -3.18 8.02
N GLU A 155 3.70 -1.92 7.82
CA GLU A 155 4.46 -0.77 8.33
C GLU A 155 4.20 -0.48 9.82
N ALA A 156 3.20 -1.11 10.43
CA ALA A 156 2.84 -0.81 11.81
C ALA A 156 4.01 -0.87 12.83
N PRO A 157 4.88 -1.89 12.84
CA PRO A 157 6.06 -1.88 13.71
C PRO A 157 7.08 -0.83 13.30
N LEU A 158 7.28 -0.59 12.00
CA LEU A 158 8.23 0.41 11.50
C LEU A 158 7.78 1.83 11.86
N PHE A 159 6.47 2.09 11.73
CA PHE A 159 5.87 3.37 12.11
C PHE A 159 6.07 3.67 13.60
N LYS A 160 5.85 2.66 14.44
CA LYS A 160 6.16 2.74 15.88
C LYS A 160 7.64 3.03 16.13
N ASP A 161 8.54 2.34 15.43
CA ASP A 161 9.99 2.51 15.62
C ASP A 161 10.46 3.89 15.15
N SER A 162 9.95 4.42 14.02
CA SER A 162 10.20 5.76 13.53
C SER A 162 9.66 6.85 14.46
N ALA A 163 8.46 6.69 15.01
CA ALA A 163 7.89 7.64 15.97
C ALA A 163 8.59 7.60 17.35
N GLY A 164 9.23 6.48 17.69
CA GLY A 164 9.85 6.26 18.99
C GLY A 164 8.83 6.32 20.14
N ASP A 165 9.16 7.04 21.22
CA ASP A 165 8.25 7.20 22.36
C ASP A 165 7.24 8.34 22.15
N THR A 166 7.35 9.11 21.07
CA THR A 166 6.42 10.22 20.81
C THR A 166 5.06 9.70 20.42
N GLY A 167 4.03 10.14 21.12
CA GLY A 167 2.65 9.71 20.89
C GLY A 167 2.37 8.25 21.24
N LYS A 168 3.26 7.60 22.01
CA LYS A 168 3.02 6.25 22.51
C LYS A 168 1.70 6.18 23.27
N GLY A 169 0.83 5.26 22.85
CA GLY A 169 -0.54 5.13 23.37
C GLY A 169 -1.58 6.00 22.66
N ASP A 170 -1.16 6.98 21.85
CA ASP A 170 -2.04 7.93 21.18
C ASP A 170 -2.33 7.55 19.72
N TRP A 171 -1.49 6.70 19.11
CA TRP A 171 -1.67 6.26 17.72
C TRP A 171 -2.78 5.23 17.56
N ARG A 172 -3.42 5.28 16.41
CA ARG A 172 -4.50 4.36 16.01
C ARG A 172 -4.36 4.03 14.52
N VAL A 173 -5.03 2.95 14.12
CA VAL A 173 -5.20 2.54 12.72
C VAL A 173 -6.68 2.53 12.38
N THR A 174 -7.01 2.93 11.17
CA THR A 174 -8.37 2.85 10.64
C THR A 174 -8.36 2.65 9.12
N GLN A 175 -9.54 2.39 8.55
CA GLN A 175 -9.71 2.29 7.11
C GLN A 175 -9.50 3.66 6.44
N ILE A 176 -8.96 3.65 5.22
CA ILE A 176 -8.93 4.85 4.37
C ILE A 176 -10.37 5.22 4.01
N GLY A 177 -10.69 6.50 4.07
CA GLY A 177 -11.99 7.03 3.66
C GLY A 177 -12.15 7.05 2.14
N ASP A 178 -13.32 7.45 1.67
CA ASP A 178 -13.58 7.70 0.25
C ASP A 178 -12.91 9.01 -0.20
N TRP A 179 -11.58 9.00 -0.21
CA TRP A 179 -10.77 10.20 -0.50
C TRP A 179 -10.39 10.32 -1.97
N PHE A 180 -10.44 9.20 -2.69
CA PHE A 180 -9.97 9.06 -4.07
C PHE A 180 -11.04 8.43 -4.98
N GLY A 181 -12.32 8.50 -4.58
CA GLY A 181 -13.42 7.83 -5.29
C GLY A 181 -13.39 6.31 -5.15
N ASN A 182 -12.75 5.82 -4.09
CA ASN A 182 -12.53 4.39 -3.83
C ASN A 182 -13.64 3.74 -2.97
N GLY A 183 -14.62 4.53 -2.48
CA GLY A 183 -15.65 4.04 -1.57
C GLY A 183 -15.06 3.46 -0.30
N THR A 184 -15.25 2.17 -0.07
CA THR A 184 -14.65 1.42 1.05
C THR A 184 -13.44 0.59 0.62
N SER A 185 -13.09 0.59 -0.65
CA SER A 185 -11.97 -0.20 -1.18
C SER A 185 -10.63 0.44 -0.84
N THR A 186 -9.61 -0.39 -0.69
CA THR A 186 -8.22 0.04 -0.58
C THR A 186 -7.35 -0.70 -1.59
N GLY A 187 -6.14 -0.24 -1.79
CA GLY A 187 -5.14 -0.88 -2.64
C GLY A 187 -4.06 -1.59 -1.83
N PRO A 188 -3.21 -2.38 -2.48
CA PRO A 188 -2.01 -2.92 -1.87
C PRO A 188 -0.85 -1.93 -1.94
N ASP A 189 0.01 -1.97 -0.94
CA ASP A 189 1.42 -1.63 -1.04
C ASP A 189 2.23 -2.83 -0.57
N GLY A 190 2.88 -3.48 -1.51
CA GLY A 190 3.62 -4.70 -1.23
C GLY A 190 2.75 -5.94 -1.19
N GLY A 191 3.10 -6.81 -0.25
CA GLY A 191 2.78 -8.21 -0.30
C GLY A 191 3.91 -8.97 -0.96
N SER A 192 4.28 -10.11 -0.41
CA SER A 192 5.40 -10.90 -0.88
C SER A 192 5.05 -12.36 -1.10
N GLY A 193 5.88 -13.01 -1.87
CA GLY A 193 5.79 -14.44 -2.11
C GLY A 193 7.18 -15.03 -2.30
N VAL A 194 7.24 -16.33 -2.14
CA VAL A 194 8.47 -17.11 -2.24
C VAL A 194 8.35 -18.14 -3.36
N ALA A 195 9.45 -18.37 -4.05
CA ALA A 195 9.48 -19.33 -5.16
C ALA A 195 10.80 -20.10 -5.18
N VAL A 196 10.73 -21.35 -5.61
CA VAL A 196 11.91 -22.18 -5.85
C VAL A 196 12.43 -21.86 -7.26
N LEU A 197 13.71 -21.49 -7.36
CA LEU A 197 14.34 -21.11 -8.61
C LEU A 197 14.50 -22.31 -9.56
N LYS A 198 14.49 -22.00 -10.86
CA LYS A 198 14.83 -23.00 -11.91
C LYS A 198 16.25 -23.53 -11.69
N GLY A 199 16.39 -24.84 -11.68
CA GLY A 199 17.68 -25.52 -11.46
C GLY A 199 17.86 -26.05 -10.03
N CYS A 200 16.96 -25.76 -9.10
CA CYS A 200 16.94 -26.44 -7.80
C CYS A 200 16.69 -27.94 -8.00
N GLU A 201 17.57 -28.78 -7.48
CA GLU A 201 17.46 -30.24 -7.55
C GLU A 201 16.53 -30.81 -6.47
N HIS A 202 16.30 -30.06 -5.37
CA HIS A 202 15.50 -30.44 -4.22
C HIS A 202 14.20 -29.62 -4.12
N LYS A 203 13.40 -29.63 -5.21
CA LYS A 203 12.22 -28.75 -5.32
C LYS A 203 11.12 -29.09 -4.33
N ALA A 204 10.91 -30.39 -4.06
CA ALA A 204 9.88 -30.84 -3.13
C ALA A 204 10.21 -30.42 -1.69
N GLU A 205 11.42 -30.68 -1.26
CA GLU A 205 11.91 -30.33 0.08
C GLU A 205 11.97 -28.81 0.28
N ALA A 206 12.39 -28.08 -0.75
CA ALA A 206 12.41 -26.62 -0.71
C ALA A 206 10.99 -26.04 -0.59
N MET A 207 10.00 -26.59 -1.31
CA MET A 207 8.62 -26.13 -1.20
C MET A 207 7.99 -26.52 0.14
N GLU A 208 8.28 -27.68 0.69
CA GLU A 208 7.85 -28.09 2.04
C GLU A 208 8.40 -27.11 3.09
N PHE A 209 9.69 -26.74 3.00
CA PHE A 209 10.27 -25.73 3.88
C PHE A 209 9.61 -24.36 3.72
N LEU A 210 9.34 -23.91 2.48
CA LEU A 210 8.72 -22.62 2.23
C LEU A 210 7.27 -22.58 2.70
N ASP A 211 6.52 -23.67 2.60
CA ASP A 211 5.19 -23.80 3.18
C ASP A 211 5.23 -23.73 4.70
N TRP A 212 6.08 -24.56 5.33
CA TRP A 212 6.27 -24.51 6.76
C TRP A 212 6.62 -23.11 7.25
N PHE A 213 7.58 -22.43 6.57
CA PHE A 213 8.01 -21.09 6.95
C PHE A 213 6.87 -20.06 6.84
N ASN A 214 6.11 -20.08 5.74
CA ASN A 214 5.04 -19.10 5.50
C ASN A 214 3.75 -19.39 6.29
N THR A 215 3.68 -20.52 6.97
CA THR A 215 2.58 -20.85 7.89
C THR A 215 2.93 -20.66 9.38
N GLN A 216 4.12 -20.09 9.69
CA GLN A 216 4.50 -19.70 11.05
C GLN A 216 3.85 -18.37 11.45
N VAL A 217 2.54 -18.39 11.67
CA VAL A 217 1.69 -17.19 11.81
C VAL A 217 2.16 -16.25 12.94
N GLU A 218 2.42 -16.80 14.13
CA GLU A 218 2.82 -15.98 15.29
C GLU A 218 4.17 -15.30 15.06
N ASP A 219 5.16 -16.04 14.53
CA ASP A 219 6.50 -15.51 14.28
C ASP A 219 6.47 -14.42 13.20
N LEU A 220 5.79 -14.68 12.08
CA LEU A 220 5.67 -13.72 10.96
C LEU A 220 4.88 -12.48 11.39
N THR A 221 3.79 -12.65 12.14
CA THR A 221 3.00 -11.50 12.64
C THR A 221 3.82 -10.67 13.63
N SER A 222 4.67 -11.28 14.45
CA SER A 222 5.55 -10.55 15.36
C SER A 222 6.53 -9.63 14.65
N GLN A 223 6.86 -9.94 13.39
CA GLN A 223 7.69 -9.12 12.50
C GLN A 223 6.89 -8.05 11.73
N GLY A 224 5.59 -7.96 11.95
CA GLY A 224 4.71 -6.98 11.29
C GLY A 224 3.98 -7.50 10.06
N LEU A 225 4.15 -8.75 9.67
CA LEU A 225 3.53 -9.29 8.46
C LEU A 225 2.04 -9.59 8.66
N ILE A 226 1.25 -9.27 7.66
CA ILE A 226 -0.13 -9.74 7.54
C ILE A 226 -0.08 -11.02 6.72
N VAL A 227 0.00 -12.12 7.41
CA VAL A 227 0.26 -13.43 6.78
C VAL A 227 -0.80 -13.82 5.76
N ALA A 228 -0.36 -14.40 4.67
CA ALA A 228 -1.21 -14.94 3.61
C ALA A 228 -1.76 -16.34 3.95
N ALA A 229 -1.24 -17.00 4.98
CA ALA A 229 -1.70 -18.30 5.42
C ALA A 229 -3.14 -18.26 5.93
N ASN A 230 -3.90 -19.34 5.69
CA ASN A 230 -5.22 -19.54 6.27
C ASN A 230 -5.08 -19.71 7.78
N THR A 231 -5.54 -18.73 8.54
CA THR A 231 -5.49 -18.75 10.00
C THR A 231 -6.68 -17.98 10.57
N GLU A 232 -6.97 -18.20 11.84
CA GLU A 232 -7.79 -17.26 12.61
C GLU A 232 -7.03 -15.92 12.67
N THR A 233 -7.77 -14.81 12.71
CA THR A 233 -7.19 -13.47 12.73
C THR A 233 -6.12 -13.37 13.82
N ALA A 234 -4.89 -13.08 13.43
CA ALA A 234 -3.81 -12.86 14.35
C ALA A 234 -4.11 -11.68 15.27
N LYS A 235 -3.65 -11.74 16.51
CA LYS A 235 -3.79 -10.63 17.47
C LYS A 235 -2.63 -9.64 17.31
N THR A 236 -2.89 -8.39 17.65
CA THR A 236 -1.84 -7.38 17.73
C THR A 236 -0.72 -7.84 18.68
N PRO A 237 0.54 -7.91 18.22
CA PRO A 237 1.66 -8.27 19.05
C PRO A 237 1.77 -7.36 20.29
N GLU A 238 2.13 -7.95 21.43
CA GLU A 238 2.26 -7.21 22.69
C GLU A 238 3.30 -6.08 22.58
N SER A 239 4.37 -6.30 21.79
CA SER A 239 5.45 -5.32 21.57
C SER A 239 5.01 -3.99 20.95
N TRP A 240 3.87 -3.94 20.28
CA TRP A 240 3.33 -2.71 19.70
C TRP A 240 1.91 -2.35 20.17
N SER A 241 1.26 -3.21 20.94
CA SER A 241 -0.08 -2.95 21.48
C SER A 241 -0.15 -1.65 22.29
N GLU A 242 0.87 -1.38 23.13
CA GLU A 242 0.93 -0.16 23.93
C GLU A 242 1.03 1.11 23.07
N PHE A 243 1.82 1.07 21.98
CA PHE A 243 1.95 2.20 21.05
C PHE A 243 0.61 2.58 20.41
N TYR A 244 -0.19 1.59 20.04
CA TYR A 244 -1.52 1.78 19.48
C TYR A 244 -2.62 1.87 20.54
N GLY A 245 -2.29 2.21 21.80
CA GLY A 245 -3.24 2.44 22.87
C GLY A 245 -4.15 1.27 23.21
N GLY A 246 -3.66 0.05 23.01
CA GLY A 246 -4.41 -1.19 23.23
C GLY A 246 -5.42 -1.52 22.11
N GLN A 247 -5.42 -0.77 21.01
CA GLN A 247 -6.23 -1.13 19.84
C GLN A 247 -5.76 -2.46 19.25
N ASP A 248 -6.69 -3.32 18.90
CA ASP A 248 -6.39 -4.52 18.10
C ASP A 248 -6.28 -4.12 16.62
N VAL A 249 -5.07 -3.66 16.24
CA VAL A 249 -4.80 -3.18 14.87
C VAL A 249 -4.87 -4.30 13.84
N MET A 250 -4.62 -5.57 14.24
CA MET A 250 -4.74 -6.71 13.35
C MET A 250 -6.16 -6.88 12.83
N LYS A 251 -7.17 -6.51 13.62
CA LYS A 251 -8.56 -6.50 13.18
C LYS A 251 -8.83 -5.45 12.10
N GLU A 252 -8.21 -4.27 12.22
CA GLU A 252 -8.29 -3.24 11.18
C GLU A 252 -7.60 -3.70 9.89
N PHE A 253 -6.44 -4.36 10.01
CA PHE A 253 -5.72 -4.89 8.87
C PHE A 253 -6.49 -6.01 8.16
N ALA A 254 -7.12 -6.91 8.90
CA ALA A 254 -7.99 -7.93 8.33
C ALA A 254 -9.14 -7.29 7.53
N THR A 255 -9.79 -6.27 8.10
CA THR A 255 -10.85 -5.51 7.41
C THR A 255 -10.33 -4.83 6.13
N ALA A 256 -9.13 -4.23 6.18
CA ALA A 256 -8.52 -3.62 5.03
C ALA A 256 -8.17 -4.67 3.95
N ASN A 257 -7.70 -5.84 4.38
CA ASN A 257 -7.40 -6.95 3.47
C ASN A 257 -8.66 -7.46 2.74
N ASP A 258 -9.79 -7.53 3.44
CA ASP A 258 -11.07 -7.91 2.83
C ASP A 258 -11.57 -6.87 1.81
N ASN A 259 -11.21 -5.60 2.00
CA ASN A 259 -11.57 -4.49 1.11
C ASN A 259 -10.49 -4.20 0.04
N MET A 260 -9.39 -4.94 0.04
CA MET A 260 -8.27 -4.70 -0.86
C MET A 260 -8.57 -5.16 -2.28
N VAL A 261 -8.44 -4.25 -3.24
CA VAL A 261 -8.51 -4.57 -4.67
C VAL A 261 -7.14 -5.00 -5.16
N ALA A 262 -7.05 -6.21 -5.69
CA ALA A 262 -5.80 -6.76 -6.20
C ALA A 262 -5.20 -5.86 -7.30
N PHE A 263 -3.89 -5.71 -7.28
CA PHE A 263 -3.14 -5.02 -8.32
C PHE A 263 -2.50 -6.05 -9.26
N ASN A 264 -2.93 -6.05 -10.51
CA ASN A 264 -2.40 -6.97 -11.53
C ASN A 264 -1.10 -6.41 -12.10
N TYR A 265 0.03 -6.76 -11.52
CA TYR A 265 1.34 -6.32 -12.01
C TYR A 265 1.59 -6.79 -13.43
N MET A 266 1.81 -5.85 -14.34
CA MET A 266 2.24 -6.18 -15.70
C MET A 266 3.74 -6.57 -15.74
N PRO A 267 4.18 -7.37 -16.72
CA PRO A 267 5.60 -7.64 -16.90
C PRO A 267 6.42 -6.36 -17.06
N GLY A 268 7.50 -6.24 -16.28
CA GLY A 268 8.37 -5.07 -16.31
C GLY A 268 7.83 -3.83 -15.59
N TYR A 269 6.89 -4.00 -14.66
CA TYR A 269 6.27 -2.91 -13.90
C TYR A 269 7.27 -1.99 -13.19
N SER A 270 8.45 -2.48 -12.80
CA SER A 270 9.49 -1.68 -12.19
C SER A 270 9.90 -0.44 -13.01
N ALA A 271 9.85 -0.54 -14.34
CA ALA A 271 10.10 0.62 -15.21
C ALA A 271 8.99 1.68 -15.09
N VAL A 272 7.75 1.23 -14.92
CA VAL A 272 6.60 2.13 -14.69
C VAL A 272 6.74 2.82 -13.34
N ALA A 273 7.03 2.07 -12.28
CA ALA A 273 7.22 2.61 -10.92
C ALA A 273 8.33 3.67 -10.88
N SER A 274 9.48 3.41 -11.54
CA SER A 274 10.58 4.38 -11.64
C SER A 274 10.17 5.67 -12.37
N ALA A 275 9.45 5.55 -13.49
CA ALA A 275 8.99 6.71 -14.26
C ALA A 275 7.93 7.52 -13.48
N MET A 276 7.07 6.84 -12.71
CA MET A 276 6.10 7.49 -11.83
C MET A 276 6.79 8.28 -10.73
N LYS A 277 7.80 7.70 -10.07
CA LYS A 277 8.58 8.38 -9.05
C LYS A 277 9.19 9.68 -9.59
N GLU A 278 9.86 9.63 -10.75
CA GLU A 278 10.45 10.82 -11.37
C GLU A 278 9.42 11.91 -11.68
N ALA A 279 8.20 11.53 -12.05
CA ALA A 279 7.12 12.49 -12.30
C ALA A 279 6.52 13.01 -10.99
N ALA A 280 6.39 12.17 -9.96
CA ALA A 280 5.87 12.53 -8.65
C ALA A 280 6.82 13.49 -7.90
N ASP A 281 8.13 13.28 -7.99
CA ASP A 281 9.15 14.17 -7.40
C ASP A 281 8.98 15.64 -7.89
N LYS A 282 8.58 15.84 -9.17
CA LYS A 282 8.36 17.17 -9.74
C LYS A 282 7.17 17.91 -9.14
N ALA A 283 6.19 17.19 -8.61
CA ALA A 283 5.06 17.80 -7.92
C ALA A 283 5.45 18.36 -6.55
N THR A 284 6.50 17.82 -5.90
CA THR A 284 6.96 18.27 -4.58
C THR A 284 7.65 19.63 -4.62
N ASP A 285 8.34 19.95 -5.71
CA ASP A 285 9.06 21.23 -5.91
C ASP A 285 8.31 22.24 -6.79
N GLY A 286 7.12 21.86 -7.28
CA GLY A 286 6.26 22.69 -8.10
C GLY A 286 6.69 22.77 -9.58
N SER A 287 7.66 21.98 -10.03
CA SER A 287 8.07 21.89 -11.44
C SER A 287 7.14 21.02 -12.30
N GLY A 288 6.24 20.26 -11.66
CA GLY A 288 5.21 19.42 -12.27
C GLY A 288 3.95 19.40 -11.43
N LYS A 289 3.00 18.56 -11.83
CA LYS A 289 1.74 18.33 -11.12
C LYS A 289 1.55 16.86 -10.80
N VAL A 290 0.77 16.54 -9.77
CA VAL A 290 0.41 15.16 -9.44
C VAL A 290 -0.26 14.46 -10.64
N ALA A 291 -1.05 15.19 -11.42
CA ALA A 291 -1.71 14.65 -12.61
C ALA A 291 -0.75 14.19 -13.73
N ASP A 292 0.50 14.66 -13.72
CA ASP A 292 1.49 14.29 -14.76
C ASP A 292 2.03 12.85 -14.54
N VAL A 293 1.90 12.29 -13.33
CA VAL A 293 2.37 10.94 -12.97
C VAL A 293 1.67 9.86 -13.81
N PHE A 294 0.38 9.97 -14.00
CA PHE A 294 -0.45 8.91 -14.57
C PHE A 294 -0.37 8.76 -16.09
N PRO A 295 -0.30 9.84 -16.89
CA PRO A 295 0.03 9.75 -18.32
C PRO A 295 1.43 9.15 -18.56
N VAL A 296 2.41 9.46 -17.70
CA VAL A 296 3.75 8.87 -17.76
C VAL A 296 3.67 7.36 -17.49
N ALA A 297 2.92 6.94 -16.47
CA ALA A 297 2.67 5.52 -16.20
C ALA A 297 1.99 4.84 -17.40
N GLN A 298 1.00 5.48 -18.04
CA GLN A 298 0.29 4.96 -19.21
C GLN A 298 1.25 4.70 -20.38
N GLN A 299 2.04 5.70 -20.73
CA GLN A 299 2.97 5.59 -21.86
C GLN A 299 4.06 4.56 -21.59
N THR A 300 4.66 4.60 -20.38
CA THR A 300 5.72 3.63 -20.01
C THR A 300 5.20 2.20 -20.00
N SER A 301 3.96 1.98 -19.51
CA SER A 301 3.32 0.66 -19.54
C SER A 301 3.16 0.13 -20.98
N ILE A 302 2.62 0.97 -21.86
CA ILE A 302 2.42 0.61 -23.28
C ILE A 302 3.75 0.28 -23.94
N ASP A 303 4.78 1.10 -23.72
CA ASP A 303 6.10 0.89 -24.37
C ASP A 303 6.80 -0.35 -23.79
N THR A 304 6.69 -0.59 -22.49
CA THR A 304 7.22 -1.79 -21.84
C THR A 304 6.57 -3.07 -22.40
N LEU A 305 5.25 -3.11 -22.48
CA LEU A 305 4.53 -4.25 -23.06
C LEU A 305 4.92 -4.50 -24.53
N LYS A 306 5.04 -3.44 -25.33
CA LYS A 306 5.53 -3.56 -26.72
C LYS A 306 6.94 -4.12 -26.80
N ASN A 307 7.85 -3.66 -25.94
CA ASN A 307 9.23 -4.14 -25.88
C ASN A 307 9.31 -5.63 -25.55
N TYR A 308 8.37 -6.15 -24.76
CA TYR A 308 8.22 -7.57 -24.48
C TYR A 308 7.46 -8.34 -25.58
N GLY A 309 6.98 -7.67 -26.63
CA GLY A 309 6.18 -8.29 -27.69
C GLY A 309 4.80 -8.76 -27.23
N LEU A 310 4.27 -8.18 -26.14
CA LEU A 310 2.98 -8.55 -25.58
C LEU A 310 1.84 -7.77 -26.24
N PRO A 311 0.71 -8.42 -26.55
CA PRO A 311 -0.42 -7.78 -27.20
C PRO A 311 -1.11 -6.77 -26.25
N ILE A 312 -1.48 -5.61 -26.79
CA ILE A 312 -2.20 -4.55 -26.09
C ILE A 312 -3.56 -4.37 -26.76
N ALA A 313 -4.61 -4.34 -25.98
CA ALA A 313 -5.96 -4.04 -26.46
C ALA A 313 -6.02 -2.59 -26.99
N LYS A 314 -6.78 -2.40 -28.07
CA LYS A 314 -7.02 -1.08 -28.66
C LYS A 314 -8.12 -0.34 -27.93
#